data_97f3c345bdb8f3929c6f64c5d5b83365
#
_entry.id   97f3c345bdb8f3929c6f64c5d5b83365
#
_cell.length_a   1.000
_cell.length_b   1.000
_cell.length_c   1.000
_cell.angle_alpha   90.00
_cell.angle_beta   90.00
_cell.angle_gamma   90.00
#
_symmetry.space_group_name_H-M   'P 1'
#
loop_
_entity.id
_entity.type
_entity.pdbx_description
1 polymer ?
#
loop_
_entity_poly.entity_id
_entity_poly.type
_entity_poly.pdbx_seq_one_letter_code
_entity_poly.pdbx_strand_id
1 'polypeptide(L)'
;MIQIIKKLRVLLDKKQKRTMVGLIILMVISAFLQTAGVGMLVEVMQIVIDPEAVQHSRVAEACYEIMGVESYRTFSIIVMVLLILVFVVKNLFTYVQQKLTLSFVYTNQFRTSERMMRNYLRRGYEFYLNADTAVVQRSITSDVNNMYALILALLQLLSDSVVSLFVISYCFISSGTMTILMAVVLLLLMWLIKRVLKPIMYKAGKDNQDYYSSLFKWISQTVQGIKEVKISGKEQYFVSEYRKCGKGYVDAVQRYSLYNQVPKLLIETACVATMVGYMIFLVATGVPTENMLTVFGTLAAAALVLLPCVNRINNQINSTAYFEPFFMGVSDNLQDEINGQNIDMSFATDEDEKLDVKESIEMKDITYAYPNTERLIFDHADLKIPVGASVGIVGTSGAGKSTVVDILLGLLEPSTGHIYADSVDVKEPGNYRKWLKNIGYIPQMIFMLDDTIRKNVAFGVPEDKIDEDRLWEVLKEAQLDEFIKTLPEGLETGIGERGIRLSGGQRQRIGIARALYNDPEVLILDEATSALDNDTEAAIMESINRLHGRKTLIIIAHRLQTIEKCDIVYRVEDGRAKIERGNL
;
A
#
# COMPACT_ATOMS: atom_id res chain seq x y z
N MET A 1 17.50 9.65 -7.90
CA MET A 1 17.85 8.33 -8.43
C MET A 1 18.80 7.53 -7.52
N ILE A 2 19.98 8.06 -7.12
CA ILE A 2 20.89 7.34 -6.18
C ILE A 2 20.19 7.02 -4.86
N GLN A 3 19.46 7.97 -4.31
CA GLN A 3 18.70 7.80 -3.07
C GLN A 3 17.59 6.73 -3.20
N ILE A 4 16.89 6.71 -4.34
CA ILE A 4 15.89 5.68 -4.66
C ILE A 4 16.54 4.29 -4.68
N ILE A 5 17.68 4.15 -5.38
CA ILE A 5 18.40 2.87 -5.47
C ILE A 5 18.88 2.39 -4.09
N LYS A 6 19.39 3.32 -3.24
CA LYS A 6 19.79 2.98 -1.87
C LYS A 6 18.61 2.47 -1.03
N LYS A 7 17.49 3.19 -1.04
CA LYS A 7 16.27 2.78 -0.32
C LYS A 7 15.70 1.48 -0.88
N LEU A 8 15.66 1.32 -2.21
CA LEU A 8 15.19 0.10 -2.86
C LEU A 8 16.03 -1.14 -2.44
N ARG A 9 17.35 -0.97 -2.33
CA ARG A 9 18.24 -2.03 -1.86
C ARG A 9 17.91 -2.49 -0.42
N VAL A 10 17.43 -1.60 0.41
CA VAL A 10 17.04 -1.94 1.80
C VAL A 10 15.66 -2.59 1.83
N LEU A 11 14.71 -2.07 1.04
CA LEU A 11 13.33 -2.57 0.99
C LEU A 11 13.18 -3.98 0.44
N LEU A 12 13.99 -4.34 -0.56
CA LEU A 12 13.92 -5.65 -1.22
C LEU A 12 14.59 -6.74 -0.37
N ASP A 13 13.95 -7.89 -0.26
CA ASP A 13 14.50 -9.08 0.38
C ASP A 13 15.59 -9.76 -0.48
N LYS A 14 16.29 -10.77 0.10
CA LYS A 14 17.36 -11.50 -0.59
C LYS A 14 16.87 -12.24 -1.85
N LYS A 15 15.64 -12.78 -1.84
CA LYS A 15 15.06 -13.51 -2.97
C LYS A 15 14.69 -12.54 -4.09
N GLN A 16 14.07 -11.41 -3.76
CA GLN A 16 13.73 -10.35 -4.72
C GLN A 16 14.97 -9.78 -5.40
N LYS A 17 16.06 -9.54 -4.64
CA LYS A 17 17.35 -9.09 -5.19
C LYS A 17 17.93 -10.07 -6.20
N ARG A 18 17.93 -11.38 -5.89
CA ARG A 18 18.41 -12.42 -6.82
C ARG A 18 17.59 -12.46 -8.10
N THR A 19 16.26 -12.41 -7.99
CA THR A 19 15.36 -12.38 -9.15
C THR A 19 15.61 -11.14 -10.00
N MET A 20 15.78 -9.96 -9.38
CA MET A 20 16.09 -8.72 -10.09
C MET A 20 17.41 -8.80 -10.87
N VAL A 21 18.46 -9.39 -10.29
CA VAL A 21 19.74 -9.63 -11.00
C VAL A 21 19.52 -10.55 -12.19
N GLY A 22 18.75 -11.63 -12.05
CA GLY A 22 18.40 -12.52 -13.16
C GLY A 22 17.66 -11.81 -14.28
N LEU A 23 16.70 -10.92 -13.95
CA LEU A 23 16.00 -10.10 -14.93
C LEU A 23 16.94 -9.15 -15.67
N ILE A 24 17.90 -8.53 -14.98
CA ILE A 24 18.90 -7.66 -15.60
C ILE A 24 19.74 -8.45 -16.61
N ILE A 25 20.18 -9.66 -16.28
CA ILE A 25 20.92 -10.52 -17.21
C ILE A 25 20.07 -10.84 -18.45
N LEU A 26 18.79 -11.21 -18.27
CA LEU A 26 17.88 -11.46 -19.38
C LEU A 26 17.67 -10.21 -20.25
N MET A 27 17.61 -9.02 -19.64
CA MET A 27 17.51 -7.75 -20.36
C MET A 27 18.75 -7.48 -21.22
N VAL A 28 19.96 -7.77 -20.71
CA VAL A 28 21.20 -7.62 -21.48
C VAL A 28 21.21 -8.58 -22.68
N ILE A 29 20.82 -9.84 -22.48
CA ILE A 29 20.71 -10.82 -23.57
C ILE A 29 19.66 -10.37 -24.60
N SER A 30 18.50 -9.91 -24.16
CA SER A 30 17.46 -9.38 -25.04
C SER A 30 17.95 -8.19 -25.85
N ALA A 31 18.69 -7.28 -25.23
CA ALA A 31 19.27 -6.12 -25.90
C ALA A 31 20.27 -6.52 -26.98
N PHE A 32 21.13 -7.50 -26.69
CA PHE A 32 22.06 -8.05 -27.67
C PHE A 32 21.31 -8.67 -28.87
N LEU A 33 20.31 -9.52 -28.63
CA LEU A 33 19.51 -10.13 -29.68
C LEU A 33 18.75 -9.08 -30.53
N GLN A 34 18.26 -8.03 -29.92
CA GLN A 34 17.58 -6.94 -30.62
C GLN A 34 18.56 -6.21 -31.57
N THR A 35 19.76 -5.90 -31.09
CA THR A 35 20.77 -5.20 -31.89
C THR A 35 21.32 -6.08 -33.01
N ALA A 36 21.59 -7.35 -32.72
CA ALA A 36 22.02 -8.33 -33.73
C ALA A 36 20.96 -8.50 -34.84
N GLY A 37 19.68 -8.56 -34.48
CA GLY A 37 18.59 -8.63 -35.46
C GLY A 37 18.53 -7.41 -36.38
N VAL A 38 18.80 -6.21 -35.87
CA VAL A 38 18.85 -4.98 -36.68
C VAL A 38 20.08 -4.99 -37.60
N GLY A 39 21.25 -5.37 -37.06
CA GLY A 39 22.48 -5.51 -37.85
C GLY A 39 22.29 -6.47 -39.00
N MET A 40 21.76 -7.67 -38.73
CA MET A 40 21.47 -8.67 -39.78
C MET A 40 20.47 -8.15 -40.83
N LEU A 41 19.48 -7.33 -40.44
CA LEU A 41 18.54 -6.75 -41.40
C LEU A 41 19.27 -5.84 -42.41
N VAL A 42 20.18 -4.98 -41.93
CA VAL A 42 20.95 -4.08 -42.79
C VAL A 42 21.85 -4.86 -43.76
N GLU A 43 22.57 -5.86 -43.25
CA GLU A 43 23.45 -6.73 -44.07
C GLU A 43 22.66 -7.51 -45.13
N VAL A 44 21.51 -8.11 -44.74
CA VAL A 44 20.67 -8.85 -45.69
C VAL A 44 20.09 -7.95 -46.75
N MET A 45 19.69 -6.72 -46.42
CA MET A 45 19.20 -5.74 -47.41
C MET A 45 20.30 -5.35 -48.38
N GLN A 46 21.54 -5.16 -47.94
CA GLN A 46 22.69 -4.91 -48.82
C GLN A 46 22.98 -6.09 -49.78
N ILE A 47 22.97 -7.31 -49.25
CA ILE A 47 23.15 -8.54 -50.06
C ILE A 47 22.07 -8.66 -51.14
N VAL A 48 20.81 -8.32 -50.84
CA VAL A 48 19.70 -8.43 -51.81
C VAL A 48 19.80 -7.35 -52.89
N ILE A 49 20.27 -6.15 -52.57
CA ILE A 49 20.37 -5.03 -53.52
C ILE A 49 21.60 -5.16 -54.41
N ASP A 50 22.72 -5.58 -53.84
CA ASP A 50 24.00 -5.69 -54.53
C ASP A 50 24.63 -7.09 -54.34
N PRO A 51 24.61 -7.97 -55.36
CA PRO A 51 25.22 -9.27 -55.29
C PRO A 51 26.73 -9.26 -54.97
N GLU A 52 27.45 -8.22 -55.37
CA GLU A 52 28.90 -8.10 -55.12
C GLU A 52 29.17 -7.76 -53.62
N ALA A 53 28.19 -7.27 -52.89
CA ALA A 53 28.30 -7.00 -51.46
C ALA A 53 28.63 -8.24 -50.62
N VAL A 54 28.32 -9.46 -51.12
CA VAL A 54 28.69 -10.71 -50.45
C VAL A 54 30.22 -10.84 -50.32
N GLN A 55 30.99 -10.41 -51.33
CA GLN A 55 32.45 -10.48 -51.33
C GLN A 55 33.09 -9.38 -50.45
N HIS A 56 32.37 -8.33 -50.14
CA HIS A 56 32.85 -7.25 -49.29
C HIS A 56 32.54 -7.43 -47.78
N SER A 57 31.61 -8.32 -47.44
CA SER A 57 31.29 -8.64 -46.03
C SER A 57 31.89 -9.99 -45.64
N ARG A 58 32.89 -10.00 -44.77
CA ARG A 58 33.54 -11.26 -44.26
C ARG A 58 32.53 -12.23 -43.67
N VAL A 59 31.44 -11.74 -43.09
CA VAL A 59 30.40 -12.57 -42.47
C VAL A 59 29.53 -13.19 -43.57
N ALA A 60 29.15 -12.45 -44.60
CA ALA A 60 28.34 -12.94 -45.70
C ALA A 60 29.11 -13.95 -46.55
N GLU A 61 30.40 -13.70 -46.82
CA GLU A 61 31.31 -14.59 -47.54
C GLU A 61 31.48 -15.93 -46.80
N ALA A 62 31.77 -15.89 -45.50
CA ALA A 62 31.87 -17.09 -44.68
C ALA A 62 30.55 -17.89 -44.62
N CYS A 63 29.39 -17.22 -44.53
CA CYS A 63 28.08 -17.86 -44.59
C CYS A 63 27.84 -18.50 -45.97
N TYR A 64 28.20 -17.85 -47.05
CA TYR A 64 28.04 -18.34 -48.40
C TYR A 64 28.88 -19.61 -48.63
N GLU A 65 30.16 -19.60 -48.16
CA GLU A 65 31.06 -20.78 -48.22
C GLU A 65 30.57 -21.96 -47.37
N ILE A 66 30.12 -21.68 -46.12
CA ILE A 66 29.62 -22.74 -45.21
C ILE A 66 28.32 -23.37 -45.74
N MET A 67 27.45 -22.61 -46.39
CA MET A 67 26.19 -23.12 -46.96
C MET A 67 26.38 -23.90 -48.26
N GLY A 68 27.52 -23.76 -48.98
CA GLY A 68 27.88 -24.50 -50.18
C GLY A 68 26.87 -24.35 -51.34
N VAL A 69 26.21 -23.19 -51.44
CA VAL A 69 25.13 -22.93 -52.42
C VAL A 69 25.72 -22.40 -53.71
N GLU A 70 25.41 -23.07 -54.83
CA GLU A 70 25.93 -22.67 -56.16
C GLU A 70 25.29 -21.43 -56.75
N SER A 71 24.06 -21.09 -56.33
CA SER A 71 23.28 -19.94 -56.84
C SER A 71 23.12 -18.82 -55.81
N TYR A 72 23.57 -17.62 -56.17
CA TYR A 72 23.35 -16.40 -55.39
C TYR A 72 21.86 -16.15 -55.03
N ARG A 73 20.94 -16.44 -55.98
CA ARG A 73 19.50 -16.31 -55.75
C ARG A 73 19.00 -17.22 -54.62
N THR A 74 19.47 -18.46 -54.61
CA THR A 74 19.13 -19.44 -53.54
C THR A 74 19.73 -19.04 -52.20
N PHE A 75 20.96 -18.56 -52.18
CA PHE A 75 21.57 -18.00 -50.98
C PHE A 75 20.77 -16.83 -50.39
N SER A 76 20.38 -15.84 -51.21
CA SER A 76 19.59 -14.69 -50.75
C SER A 76 18.24 -15.12 -50.17
N ILE A 77 17.56 -16.12 -50.76
CA ILE A 77 16.30 -16.65 -50.21
C ILE A 77 16.52 -17.33 -48.85
N ILE A 78 17.56 -18.16 -48.72
CA ILE A 78 17.89 -18.85 -47.45
C ILE A 78 18.18 -17.82 -46.36
N VAL A 79 18.99 -16.80 -46.65
CA VAL A 79 19.32 -15.76 -45.68
C VAL A 79 18.10 -14.93 -45.25
N MET A 80 17.19 -14.63 -46.20
CA MET A 80 15.92 -13.97 -45.85
C MET A 80 15.03 -14.82 -44.93
N VAL A 81 14.94 -16.16 -45.22
CA VAL A 81 14.19 -17.07 -44.36
C VAL A 81 14.85 -17.19 -42.97
N LEU A 82 16.18 -17.25 -42.92
CA LEU A 82 16.94 -17.28 -41.66
C LEU A 82 16.71 -16.00 -40.85
N LEU A 83 16.66 -14.83 -41.51
CA LEU A 83 16.36 -13.55 -40.88
C LEU A 83 14.98 -13.58 -40.22
N ILE A 84 13.95 -14.11 -40.92
CA ILE A 84 12.60 -14.26 -40.34
C ILE A 84 12.67 -15.13 -39.09
N LEU A 85 13.38 -16.29 -39.13
CA LEU A 85 13.53 -17.18 -37.98
C LEU A 85 14.20 -16.47 -36.80
N VAL A 86 15.27 -15.73 -37.04
CA VAL A 86 15.99 -14.94 -36.01
C VAL A 86 15.04 -13.92 -35.36
N PHE A 87 14.19 -13.23 -36.15
CA PHE A 87 13.21 -12.28 -35.63
C PHE A 87 12.12 -12.97 -34.78
N VAL A 88 11.68 -14.16 -35.17
CA VAL A 88 10.71 -14.96 -34.38
C VAL A 88 11.34 -15.34 -33.03
N VAL A 89 12.55 -15.89 -33.04
CA VAL A 89 13.27 -16.30 -31.82
C VAL A 89 13.52 -15.10 -30.90
N LYS A 90 14.01 -13.98 -31.46
CA LYS A 90 14.24 -12.72 -30.73
C LYS A 90 12.95 -12.21 -30.07
N ASN A 91 11.84 -12.19 -30.81
CA ASN A 91 10.57 -11.68 -30.29
C ASN A 91 9.98 -12.62 -29.22
N LEU A 92 10.11 -13.93 -29.39
CA LEU A 92 9.72 -14.91 -28.37
C LEU A 92 10.54 -14.72 -27.07
N PHE A 93 11.85 -14.55 -27.19
CA PHE A 93 12.73 -14.28 -26.04
C PHE A 93 12.34 -12.96 -25.34
N THR A 94 12.09 -11.90 -26.10
CA THR A 94 11.65 -10.60 -25.57
C THR A 94 10.31 -10.74 -24.84
N TYR A 95 9.36 -11.51 -25.39
CA TYR A 95 8.08 -11.79 -24.74
C TYR A 95 8.27 -12.52 -23.40
N VAL A 96 9.09 -13.56 -23.34
CA VAL A 96 9.39 -14.30 -22.11
C VAL A 96 10.04 -13.36 -21.07
N GLN A 97 11.02 -12.56 -21.46
CA GLN A 97 11.66 -11.57 -20.60
C GLN A 97 10.66 -10.56 -20.05
N GLN A 98 9.75 -10.03 -20.88
CA GLN A 98 8.69 -9.10 -20.44
C GLN A 98 7.73 -9.78 -19.48
N LYS A 99 7.27 -11.01 -19.78
CA LYS A 99 6.39 -11.80 -18.91
C LYS A 99 7.01 -11.98 -17.51
N LEU A 100 8.28 -12.34 -17.44
CA LEU A 100 9.00 -12.50 -16.17
C LEU A 100 9.13 -11.17 -15.41
N THR A 101 9.42 -10.09 -16.12
CA THR A 101 9.50 -8.73 -15.53
C THR A 101 8.17 -8.29 -14.93
N LEU A 102 7.07 -8.43 -15.67
CA LEU A 102 5.74 -8.06 -15.20
C LEU A 102 5.29 -8.96 -14.04
N SER A 103 5.55 -10.26 -14.12
CA SER A 103 5.26 -11.20 -13.03
C SER A 103 6.02 -10.81 -11.75
N PHE A 104 7.29 -10.46 -11.85
CA PHE A 104 8.07 -9.95 -10.72
C PHE A 104 7.45 -8.69 -10.11
N VAL A 105 7.12 -7.71 -10.95
CA VAL A 105 6.57 -6.42 -10.51
C VAL A 105 5.24 -6.63 -9.80
N TYR A 106 4.25 -7.25 -10.43
CA TYR A 106 2.90 -7.35 -9.86
C TYR A 106 2.81 -8.29 -8.65
N THR A 107 3.57 -9.39 -8.64
CA THR A 107 3.61 -10.29 -7.47
C THR A 107 4.21 -9.59 -6.25
N ASN A 108 5.27 -8.82 -6.43
CA ASN A 108 5.89 -8.12 -5.31
C ASN A 108 5.12 -6.86 -4.92
N GLN A 109 4.38 -6.23 -5.83
CA GLN A 109 3.45 -5.15 -5.54
C GLN A 109 2.41 -5.61 -4.50
N PHE A 110 1.74 -6.74 -4.73
CA PHE A 110 0.77 -7.26 -3.77
C PHE A 110 1.40 -7.62 -2.42
N ARG A 111 2.57 -8.27 -2.43
CA ARG A 111 3.32 -8.57 -1.19
C ARG A 111 3.70 -7.31 -0.40
N THR A 112 4.04 -6.23 -1.08
CA THR A 112 4.35 -4.96 -0.42
C THR A 112 3.08 -4.31 0.14
N SER A 113 1.94 -4.41 -0.56
CA SER A 113 0.64 -3.95 -0.06
C SER A 113 0.25 -4.72 1.22
N GLU A 114 0.40 -6.05 1.22
CA GLU A 114 0.20 -6.89 2.42
C GLU A 114 1.15 -6.48 3.57
N ARG A 115 2.43 -6.25 3.26
CA ARG A 115 3.42 -5.78 4.24
C ARG A 115 3.06 -4.41 4.81
N MET A 116 2.56 -3.48 3.98
CA MET A 116 2.06 -2.17 4.42
C MET A 116 0.85 -2.32 5.35
N MET A 117 -0.12 -3.18 5.00
CA MET A 117 -1.28 -3.46 5.86
C MET A 117 -0.83 -4.00 7.22
N ARG A 118 0.10 -4.96 7.23
CA ARG A 118 0.68 -5.52 8.45
C ARG A 118 1.40 -4.47 9.28
N ASN A 119 2.18 -3.58 8.64
CA ASN A 119 2.88 -2.49 9.31
C ASN A 119 1.91 -1.49 9.96
N TYR A 120 0.82 -1.14 9.28
CA TYR A 120 -0.21 -0.29 9.88
C TYR A 120 -0.88 -0.99 11.07
N LEU A 121 -1.29 -2.24 10.94
CA LEU A 121 -1.93 -2.98 12.04
C LEU A 121 -1.04 -3.16 13.28
N ARG A 122 0.27 -3.05 13.12
CA ARG A 122 1.24 -3.08 14.24
C ARG A 122 1.43 -1.75 14.94
N ARG A 123 0.93 -0.66 14.39
CA ARG A 123 1.01 0.66 15.03
C ARG A 123 0.09 0.74 16.21
N GLY A 124 0.53 1.39 17.28
CA GLY A 124 -0.28 1.64 18.45
C GLY A 124 -1.56 2.42 18.14
N TYR A 125 -2.56 2.27 18.97
CA TYR A 125 -3.87 2.94 18.80
C TYR A 125 -3.76 4.48 18.74
N GLU A 126 -2.83 5.07 19.48
CA GLU A 126 -2.57 6.51 19.48
C GLU A 126 -2.24 7.08 18.09
N PHE A 127 -1.58 6.28 17.23
CA PHE A 127 -1.37 6.65 15.83
C PHE A 127 -2.70 6.93 15.12
N TYR A 128 -3.73 6.11 15.38
CA TYR A 128 -5.04 6.21 14.72
C TYR A 128 -5.90 7.36 15.24
N LEU A 129 -5.63 7.90 16.43
CA LEU A 129 -6.32 9.09 16.93
C LEU A 129 -6.09 10.32 16.04
N ASN A 130 -4.93 10.38 15.38
CA ASN A 130 -4.53 11.51 14.52
C ASN A 130 -4.40 11.13 13.04
N ALA A 131 -4.53 9.86 12.68
CA ALA A 131 -4.33 9.39 11.32
C ALA A 131 -5.51 9.75 10.41
N ASP A 132 -5.21 10.28 9.22
CA ASP A 132 -6.20 10.39 8.15
C ASP A 132 -6.37 9.03 7.47
N THR A 133 -7.54 8.41 7.63
CA THR A 133 -7.86 7.09 7.07
C THR A 133 -7.72 7.05 5.55
N ALA A 134 -7.99 8.16 4.85
CA ALA A 134 -7.81 8.26 3.40
C ALA A 134 -6.32 8.16 3.01
N VAL A 135 -5.42 8.70 3.85
CA VAL A 135 -3.97 8.57 3.65
C VAL A 135 -3.52 7.14 3.88
N VAL A 136 -4.03 6.47 4.92
CA VAL A 136 -3.73 5.05 5.18
C VAL A 136 -4.17 4.17 4.01
N GLN A 137 -5.41 4.32 3.55
CA GLN A 137 -5.94 3.56 2.41
C GLN A 137 -5.12 3.80 1.14
N ARG A 138 -4.80 5.08 0.82
CA ARG A 138 -3.96 5.44 -0.32
C ARG A 138 -2.57 4.79 -0.22
N SER A 139 -1.95 4.84 0.97
CA SER A 139 -0.60 4.32 1.17
C SER A 139 -0.50 2.81 0.90
N ILE A 140 -1.51 2.05 1.31
CA ILE A 140 -1.57 0.58 1.10
C ILE A 140 -1.86 0.24 -0.37
N THR A 141 -2.65 1.06 -1.08
CA THR A 141 -3.14 0.77 -2.43
C THR A 141 -2.39 1.57 -3.50
N SER A 142 -2.75 2.83 -3.68
CA SER A 142 -2.26 3.70 -4.76
C SER A 142 -0.75 3.97 -4.67
N ASP A 143 -0.23 4.24 -3.47
CA ASP A 143 1.19 4.55 -3.31
C ASP A 143 2.06 3.33 -3.63
N VAL A 144 1.65 2.13 -3.22
CA VAL A 144 2.34 0.87 -3.57
C VAL A 144 2.26 0.61 -5.07
N ASN A 145 1.10 0.81 -5.71
CA ASN A 145 0.96 0.67 -7.16
C ASN A 145 1.94 1.59 -7.91
N ASN A 146 1.98 2.86 -7.53
CA ASN A 146 2.85 3.86 -8.16
C ASN A 146 4.34 3.63 -7.82
N MET A 147 4.66 3.10 -6.64
CA MET A 147 6.01 2.65 -6.29
C MET A 147 6.49 1.55 -7.26
N TYR A 148 5.64 0.55 -7.56
CA TYR A 148 6.01 -0.52 -8.48
C TYR A 148 6.00 -0.07 -9.94
N ALA A 149 5.20 0.95 -10.31
CA ALA A 149 5.34 1.63 -11.59
C ALA A 149 6.71 2.31 -11.73
N LEU A 150 7.26 2.91 -10.66
CA LEU A 150 8.63 3.43 -10.62
C LEU A 150 9.66 2.32 -10.80
N ILE A 151 9.52 1.19 -10.10
CA ILE A 151 10.44 0.04 -10.22
C ILE A 151 10.43 -0.49 -11.66
N LEU A 152 9.26 -0.63 -12.27
CA LEU A 152 9.12 -1.02 -13.67
C LEU A 152 9.80 -0.02 -14.60
N ALA A 153 9.59 1.29 -14.38
CA ALA A 153 10.26 2.34 -15.14
C ALA A 153 11.79 2.26 -15.03
N LEU A 154 12.33 1.96 -13.84
CA LEU A 154 13.78 1.79 -13.65
C LEU A 154 14.32 0.56 -14.39
N LEU A 155 13.60 -0.57 -14.37
CA LEU A 155 13.98 -1.78 -15.09
C LEU A 155 13.95 -1.55 -16.61
N GLN A 156 12.91 -0.88 -17.11
CA GLN A 156 12.79 -0.51 -18.52
C GLN A 156 13.86 0.50 -18.92
N LEU A 157 14.15 1.50 -18.08
CA LEU A 157 15.23 2.46 -18.31
C LEU A 157 16.58 1.75 -18.48
N LEU A 158 16.86 0.76 -17.63
CA LEU A 158 18.08 -0.02 -17.74
C LEU A 158 18.11 -0.82 -19.05
N SER A 159 17.02 -1.50 -19.39
CA SER A 159 16.91 -2.29 -20.63
C SER A 159 17.12 -1.41 -21.86
N ASP A 160 16.38 -0.30 -21.96
CA ASP A 160 16.48 0.63 -23.10
C ASP A 160 17.86 1.30 -23.20
N SER A 161 18.52 1.58 -22.06
CA SER A 161 19.89 2.11 -22.03
C SER A 161 20.89 1.11 -22.59
N VAL A 162 20.75 -0.17 -22.25
CA VAL A 162 21.64 -1.24 -22.77
C VAL A 162 21.41 -1.41 -24.27
N VAL A 163 20.15 -1.45 -24.73
CA VAL A 163 19.83 -1.51 -26.17
C VAL A 163 20.45 -0.33 -26.92
N SER A 164 20.27 0.89 -26.37
CA SER A 164 20.82 2.10 -26.99
C SER A 164 22.35 2.08 -27.08
N LEU A 165 23.02 1.56 -26.04
CA LEU A 165 24.48 1.43 -26.05
C LEU A 165 24.97 0.50 -27.17
N PHE A 166 24.34 -0.67 -27.34
CA PHE A 166 24.69 -1.61 -28.41
C PHE A 166 24.43 -1.01 -29.79
N VAL A 167 23.28 -0.34 -29.97
CA VAL A 167 22.93 0.30 -31.25
C VAL A 167 23.88 1.45 -31.58
N ILE A 168 24.22 2.32 -30.61
CA ILE A 168 25.19 3.39 -30.80
C ILE A 168 26.56 2.81 -31.16
N SER A 169 26.99 1.73 -30.51
CA SER A 169 28.26 1.05 -30.83
C SER A 169 28.27 0.52 -32.26
N TYR A 170 27.17 -0.10 -32.70
CA TYR A 170 27.02 -0.57 -34.09
C TYR A 170 27.08 0.62 -35.09
N CYS A 171 26.33 1.67 -34.85
CA CYS A 171 26.32 2.87 -35.69
C CYS A 171 27.70 3.55 -35.73
N PHE A 172 28.44 3.56 -34.62
CA PHE A 172 29.80 4.11 -34.55
C PHE A 172 30.79 3.38 -35.44
N ILE A 173 30.68 2.06 -35.53
CA ILE A 173 31.52 1.23 -36.43
C ILE A 173 31.19 1.54 -37.89
N SER A 174 29.91 1.77 -38.22
CA SER A 174 29.46 2.06 -39.61
C SER A 174 29.72 3.50 -40.05
N SER A 175 29.57 4.48 -39.19
CA SER A 175 29.64 5.92 -39.52
C SER A 175 30.05 6.77 -38.30
N GLY A 176 31.32 6.72 -37.92
CA GLY A 176 31.83 7.27 -36.66
C GLY A 176 31.52 8.75 -36.43
N THR A 177 31.82 9.63 -37.40
CA THR A 177 31.69 11.10 -37.25
C THR A 177 30.25 11.54 -37.00
N MET A 178 29.30 10.96 -37.75
CA MET A 178 27.89 11.30 -37.62
C MET A 178 27.27 10.77 -36.34
N THR A 179 27.66 9.55 -35.97
CA THR A 179 27.18 8.93 -34.71
C THR A 179 27.58 9.77 -33.51
N ILE A 180 28.82 10.32 -33.53
CA ILE A 180 29.29 11.22 -32.47
C ILE A 180 28.45 12.50 -32.43
N LEU A 181 28.24 13.15 -33.60
CA LEU A 181 27.46 14.39 -33.68
C LEU A 181 26.03 14.17 -33.15
N MET A 182 25.36 13.12 -33.63
CA MET A 182 23.99 12.77 -33.18
C MET A 182 23.94 12.44 -31.68
N ALA A 183 24.90 11.66 -31.19
CA ALA A 183 24.99 11.31 -29.77
C ALA A 183 25.18 12.55 -28.88
N VAL A 184 26.03 13.47 -29.26
CA VAL A 184 26.27 14.73 -28.52
C VAL A 184 24.99 15.59 -28.47
N VAL A 185 24.31 15.78 -29.62
CA VAL A 185 23.07 16.53 -29.68
C VAL A 185 21.98 15.88 -28.79
N LEU A 186 21.81 14.58 -28.90
CA LEU A 186 20.82 13.86 -28.11
C LEU A 186 21.12 13.89 -26.60
N LEU A 187 22.38 13.72 -26.19
CA LEU A 187 22.78 13.77 -24.78
C LEU A 187 22.57 15.18 -24.19
N LEU A 188 22.93 16.22 -24.94
CA LEU A 188 22.71 17.60 -24.51
C LEU A 188 21.22 17.90 -24.37
N LEU A 189 20.41 17.47 -25.34
CA LEU A 189 18.96 17.62 -25.31
C LEU A 189 18.33 16.86 -24.12
N MET A 190 18.73 15.61 -23.90
CA MET A 190 18.28 14.81 -22.75
C MET A 190 18.65 15.47 -21.42
N TRP A 191 19.84 16.02 -21.30
CA TRP A 191 20.26 16.74 -20.10
C TRP A 191 19.40 17.98 -19.85
N LEU A 192 19.12 18.76 -20.90
CA LEU A 192 18.27 19.96 -20.84
C LEU A 192 16.83 19.59 -20.44
N ILE A 193 16.24 18.61 -21.12
CA ILE A 193 14.90 18.08 -20.84
C ILE A 193 14.80 17.63 -19.38
N LYS A 194 15.75 16.82 -18.91
CA LYS A 194 15.78 16.35 -17.53
C LYS A 194 15.85 17.50 -16.52
N ARG A 195 16.66 18.53 -16.79
CA ARG A 195 16.81 19.70 -15.91
C ARG A 195 15.51 20.49 -15.78
N VAL A 196 14.75 20.63 -16.88
CA VAL A 196 13.50 21.40 -16.92
C VAL A 196 12.32 20.57 -16.44
N LEU A 197 12.16 19.32 -16.91
CA LEU A 197 10.97 18.54 -16.65
C LEU A 197 10.97 17.83 -15.30
N LYS A 198 12.12 17.45 -14.75
CA LYS A 198 12.17 16.71 -13.48
C LYS A 198 11.41 17.40 -12.34
N PRO A 199 11.60 18.70 -12.04
CA PRO A 199 10.87 19.37 -10.97
C PRO A 199 9.35 19.45 -11.25
N ILE A 200 8.96 19.62 -12.51
CA ILE A 200 7.56 19.68 -12.93
C ILE A 200 6.90 18.31 -12.72
N MET A 201 7.57 17.23 -13.11
CA MET A 201 7.09 15.86 -12.94
C MET A 201 6.96 15.46 -11.47
N TYR A 202 7.99 15.77 -10.66
CA TYR A 202 7.96 15.52 -9.22
C TYR A 202 6.81 16.26 -8.55
N LYS A 203 6.60 17.55 -8.89
CA LYS A 203 5.48 18.32 -8.36
C LYS A 203 4.14 17.74 -8.80
N ALA A 204 3.98 17.35 -10.05
CA ALA A 204 2.78 16.72 -10.56
C ALA A 204 2.49 15.39 -9.82
N GLY A 205 3.52 14.58 -9.52
CA GLY A 205 3.38 13.37 -8.73
C GLY A 205 2.91 13.65 -7.30
N LYS A 206 3.48 14.67 -6.64
CA LYS A 206 3.08 15.07 -5.30
C LYS A 206 1.66 15.64 -5.28
N ASP A 207 1.34 16.53 -6.20
CA ASP A 207 -0.02 17.09 -6.35
C ASP A 207 -1.05 15.97 -6.56
N ASN A 208 -0.73 14.96 -7.41
CA ASN A 208 -1.58 13.79 -7.59
C ASN A 208 -1.82 13.05 -6.27
N GLN A 209 -0.76 12.76 -5.52
CA GLN A 209 -0.83 12.07 -4.23
C GLN A 209 -1.74 12.80 -3.24
N ASP A 210 -1.60 14.11 -3.13
CA ASP A 210 -2.35 14.94 -2.17
C ASP A 210 -3.84 15.05 -2.57
N TYR A 211 -4.12 15.34 -3.85
CA TYR A 211 -5.49 15.44 -4.34
C TYR A 211 -6.22 14.10 -4.35
N TYR A 212 -5.52 12.99 -4.62
CA TYR A 212 -6.09 11.65 -4.58
C TYR A 212 -6.57 11.28 -3.17
N SER A 213 -5.77 11.61 -2.13
CA SER A 213 -6.21 11.46 -0.74
C SER A 213 -7.45 12.29 -0.44
N SER A 214 -7.47 13.55 -0.90
CA SER A 214 -8.59 14.45 -0.68
C SER A 214 -9.88 13.94 -1.35
N LEU A 215 -9.79 13.33 -2.53
CA LEU A 215 -10.93 12.69 -3.19
C LEU A 215 -11.50 11.54 -2.35
N PHE A 216 -10.63 10.64 -1.86
CA PHE A 216 -11.06 9.54 -0.98
C PHE A 216 -11.69 10.04 0.31
N LYS A 217 -11.12 11.08 0.92
CA LYS A 217 -11.67 11.72 2.12
C LYS A 217 -13.10 12.21 1.89
N TRP A 218 -13.35 12.94 0.80
CA TRP A 218 -14.69 13.43 0.49
C TRP A 218 -15.67 12.32 0.18
N ILE A 219 -15.27 11.26 -0.54
CA ILE A 219 -16.11 10.07 -0.77
C ILE A 219 -16.48 9.42 0.57
N SER A 220 -15.47 9.12 1.41
CA SER A 220 -15.69 8.48 2.71
C SER A 220 -16.61 9.29 3.62
N GLN A 221 -16.35 10.59 3.76
CA GLN A 221 -17.19 11.48 4.58
C GLN A 221 -18.62 11.57 4.04
N THR A 222 -18.81 11.65 2.73
CA THR A 222 -20.15 11.72 2.12
C THR A 222 -20.94 10.44 2.36
N VAL A 223 -20.30 9.28 2.15
CA VAL A 223 -20.97 7.97 2.35
C VAL A 223 -21.24 7.71 3.83
N GLN A 224 -20.29 8.06 4.71
CA GLN A 224 -20.48 7.90 6.15
C GLN A 224 -21.59 8.79 6.71
N GLY A 225 -21.68 10.03 6.23
CA GLY A 225 -22.69 11.01 6.64
C GLY A 225 -23.87 11.10 5.68
N ILE A 226 -24.18 10.06 4.90
CA ILE A 226 -25.20 10.16 3.84
C ILE A 226 -26.58 10.55 4.34
N LYS A 227 -26.96 10.09 5.52
CA LYS A 227 -28.24 10.44 6.15
C LYS A 227 -28.33 11.93 6.44
N GLU A 228 -27.29 12.49 7.04
CA GLU A 228 -27.19 13.93 7.37
C GLU A 228 -27.14 14.77 6.10
N VAL A 229 -26.40 14.34 5.09
CA VAL A 229 -26.34 14.99 3.77
C VAL A 229 -27.73 15.06 3.14
N LYS A 230 -28.48 13.94 3.18
CA LYS A 230 -29.84 13.86 2.62
C LYS A 230 -30.84 14.72 3.39
N ILE A 231 -30.84 14.64 4.71
CA ILE A 231 -31.79 15.42 5.56
C ILE A 231 -31.54 16.93 5.44
N SER A 232 -30.25 17.32 5.35
CA SER A 232 -29.89 18.75 5.24
C SER A 232 -30.01 19.30 3.82
N GLY A 233 -30.22 18.46 2.79
CA GLY A 233 -30.28 18.87 1.39
C GLY A 233 -28.99 19.51 0.89
N LYS A 234 -27.83 19.03 1.39
CA LYS A 234 -26.51 19.63 1.10
C LYS A 234 -25.68 18.83 0.09
N GLU A 235 -26.30 17.97 -0.72
CA GLU A 235 -25.61 17.15 -1.71
C GLU A 235 -24.71 17.97 -2.63
N GLN A 236 -25.21 19.15 -3.07
CA GLN A 236 -24.46 20.04 -3.97
C GLN A 236 -23.17 20.56 -3.34
N TYR A 237 -23.14 20.78 -2.02
CA TYR A 237 -21.92 21.16 -1.31
C TYR A 237 -20.86 20.08 -1.41
N PHE A 238 -21.21 18.83 -1.08
CA PHE A 238 -20.29 17.70 -1.14
C PHE A 238 -19.77 17.43 -2.57
N VAL A 239 -20.65 17.50 -3.57
CA VAL A 239 -20.27 17.42 -4.99
C VAL A 239 -19.32 18.55 -5.37
N SER A 240 -19.53 19.78 -4.87
CA SER A 240 -18.65 20.91 -5.18
C SER A 240 -17.26 20.76 -4.59
N GLU A 241 -17.14 20.27 -3.37
CA GLU A 241 -15.84 20.02 -2.71
C GLU A 241 -15.10 18.87 -3.39
N TYR A 242 -15.80 17.77 -3.71
CA TYR A 242 -15.22 16.68 -4.51
C TYR A 242 -14.72 17.19 -5.86
N ARG A 243 -15.48 18.06 -6.55
CA ARG A 243 -15.10 18.67 -7.84
C ARG A 243 -13.85 19.55 -7.72
N LYS A 244 -13.68 20.31 -6.64
CA LYS A 244 -12.46 21.11 -6.42
C LYS A 244 -11.22 20.24 -6.34
N CYS A 245 -11.28 19.17 -5.55
CA CYS A 245 -10.18 18.19 -5.45
C CYS A 245 -9.95 17.48 -6.79
N GLY A 246 -11.05 17.10 -7.48
CA GLY A 246 -11.00 16.44 -8.78
C GLY A 246 -10.33 17.29 -9.86
N LYS A 247 -10.57 18.59 -9.88
CA LYS A 247 -9.86 19.50 -10.80
C LYS A 247 -8.36 19.49 -10.56
N GLY A 248 -7.92 19.61 -9.30
CA GLY A 248 -6.50 19.56 -8.97
C GLY A 248 -5.84 18.22 -9.34
N TYR A 249 -6.55 17.11 -9.11
CA TYR A 249 -6.11 15.78 -9.54
C TYR A 249 -5.96 15.69 -11.07
N VAL A 250 -6.99 16.12 -11.81
CA VAL A 250 -6.97 16.13 -13.29
C VAL A 250 -5.84 17.00 -13.82
N ASP A 251 -5.64 18.20 -13.27
CA ASP A 251 -4.55 19.10 -13.67
C ASP A 251 -3.15 18.46 -13.42
N ALA A 252 -2.99 17.72 -12.33
CA ALA A 252 -1.75 17.01 -12.02
C ALA A 252 -1.48 15.88 -13.03
N VAL A 253 -2.49 15.03 -13.30
CA VAL A 253 -2.40 13.92 -14.27
C VAL A 253 -2.21 14.45 -15.69
N GLN A 254 -2.91 15.52 -16.05
CA GLN A 254 -2.81 16.14 -17.37
C GLN A 254 -1.42 16.74 -17.59
N ARG A 255 -0.86 17.43 -16.59
CA ARG A 255 0.54 17.92 -16.64
C ARG A 255 1.51 16.77 -16.85
N TYR A 256 1.40 15.68 -16.07
CA TYR A 256 2.24 14.51 -16.28
C TYR A 256 2.13 13.97 -17.71
N SER A 257 0.91 13.72 -18.18
CA SER A 257 0.68 13.14 -19.50
C SER A 257 1.18 14.01 -20.64
N LEU A 258 0.95 15.32 -20.57
CA LEU A 258 1.40 16.28 -21.56
C LEU A 258 2.92 16.38 -21.60
N TYR A 259 3.54 16.67 -20.46
CA TYR A 259 5.00 16.85 -20.40
C TYR A 259 5.79 15.55 -20.61
N ASN A 260 5.14 14.39 -20.45
CA ASN A 260 5.76 13.11 -20.82
C ASN A 260 5.87 12.93 -22.35
N GLN A 261 5.04 13.62 -23.15
CA GLN A 261 5.10 13.58 -24.63
C GLN A 261 6.05 14.61 -25.22
N VAL A 262 6.29 15.73 -24.54
CA VAL A 262 7.17 16.83 -25.03
C VAL A 262 8.55 16.35 -25.46
N PRO A 263 9.27 15.47 -24.71
CA PRO A 263 10.57 14.98 -25.12
C PRO A 263 10.58 14.32 -26.49
N LYS A 264 9.54 13.51 -26.80
CA LYS A 264 9.42 12.83 -28.09
C LYS A 264 9.44 13.83 -29.24
N LEU A 265 8.65 14.90 -29.14
CA LEU A 265 8.56 15.93 -30.19
C LEU A 265 9.88 16.68 -30.37
N LEU A 266 10.53 17.03 -29.26
CA LEU A 266 11.83 17.74 -29.30
C LEU A 266 12.94 16.85 -29.86
N ILE A 267 13.00 15.58 -29.47
CA ILE A 267 14.01 14.63 -29.93
C ILE A 267 13.82 14.35 -31.43
N GLU A 268 12.60 14.15 -31.89
CA GLU A 268 12.28 13.92 -33.29
C GLU A 268 12.73 15.12 -34.13
N THR A 269 12.37 16.35 -33.73
CA THR A 269 12.76 17.58 -34.40
C THR A 269 14.28 17.75 -34.41
N ALA A 270 14.97 17.48 -33.29
CA ALA A 270 16.41 17.60 -33.20
C ALA A 270 17.15 16.58 -34.09
N CYS A 271 16.65 15.35 -34.18
CA CYS A 271 17.20 14.33 -35.07
C CYS A 271 17.09 14.75 -36.54
N VAL A 272 15.89 15.14 -36.97
CA VAL A 272 15.68 15.62 -38.37
C VAL A 272 16.54 16.84 -38.67
N ALA A 273 16.58 17.82 -37.76
CA ALA A 273 17.41 19.01 -37.92
C ALA A 273 18.90 18.67 -38.01
N THR A 274 19.40 17.73 -37.22
CA THR A 274 20.78 17.27 -37.26
C THR A 274 21.11 16.59 -38.59
N MET A 275 20.21 15.69 -39.06
CA MET A 275 20.38 14.99 -40.34
C MET A 275 20.38 15.97 -41.51
N VAL A 276 19.38 16.84 -41.60
CA VAL A 276 19.27 17.83 -42.70
C VAL A 276 20.43 18.84 -42.64
N GLY A 277 20.77 19.33 -41.44
CA GLY A 277 21.90 20.24 -41.25
C GLY A 277 23.24 19.64 -41.71
N TYR A 278 23.47 18.37 -41.44
CA TYR A 278 24.67 17.69 -41.91
C TYR A 278 24.65 17.47 -43.44
N MET A 279 23.51 17.17 -44.04
CA MET A 279 23.37 17.11 -45.49
C MET A 279 23.66 18.47 -46.16
N ILE A 280 23.14 19.55 -45.59
CA ILE A 280 23.46 20.93 -46.07
C ILE A 280 24.96 21.16 -46.00
N PHE A 281 25.62 20.76 -44.91
CA PHE A 281 27.08 20.87 -44.76
C PHE A 281 27.83 20.05 -45.82
N LEU A 282 27.45 18.82 -46.10
CA LEU A 282 28.06 17.97 -47.12
C LEU A 282 27.91 18.57 -48.54
N VAL A 283 26.72 19.09 -48.86
CA VAL A 283 26.49 19.79 -50.14
C VAL A 283 27.35 21.04 -50.26
N ALA A 284 27.45 21.83 -49.19
CA ALA A 284 28.25 23.05 -49.15
C ALA A 284 29.77 22.80 -49.28
N THR A 285 30.23 21.62 -48.81
CA THR A 285 31.65 21.22 -48.92
C THR A 285 32.00 20.48 -50.21
N GLY A 286 31.04 20.26 -51.12
CA GLY A 286 31.27 19.67 -52.46
C GLY A 286 31.55 18.18 -52.45
N VAL A 287 31.06 17.44 -51.47
CA VAL A 287 31.19 15.96 -51.40
C VAL A 287 30.39 15.30 -52.53
N PRO A 288 30.92 14.27 -53.23
CA PRO A 288 30.23 13.60 -54.33
C PRO A 288 28.90 13.00 -53.95
N THR A 289 27.90 13.08 -54.84
CA THR A 289 26.50 12.70 -54.60
C THR A 289 26.34 11.21 -54.28
N GLU A 290 27.17 10.34 -54.84
CA GLU A 290 27.17 8.90 -54.58
C GLU A 290 27.45 8.56 -53.09
N ASN A 291 28.40 9.25 -52.49
CA ASN A 291 28.70 9.14 -51.07
C ASN A 291 27.60 9.69 -50.17
N MET A 292 26.85 10.69 -50.64
CA MET A 292 25.75 11.26 -49.87
C MET A 292 24.59 10.30 -49.72
N LEU A 293 24.27 9.50 -50.71
CA LEU A 293 23.16 8.55 -50.67
C LEU A 293 23.42 7.45 -49.63
N THR A 294 24.65 6.95 -49.59
CA THR A 294 25.08 5.94 -48.60
C THR A 294 25.03 6.48 -47.18
N VAL A 295 25.55 7.68 -46.96
CA VAL A 295 25.52 8.37 -45.66
C VAL A 295 24.10 8.63 -45.21
N PHE A 296 23.22 9.11 -46.10
CA PHE A 296 21.81 9.34 -45.78
C PHE A 296 21.08 8.02 -45.41
N GLY A 297 21.30 6.96 -46.16
CA GLY A 297 20.69 5.65 -45.88
C GLY A 297 21.08 5.08 -44.52
N THR A 298 22.38 5.16 -44.17
CA THR A 298 22.86 4.72 -42.85
C THR A 298 22.31 5.55 -41.71
N LEU A 299 22.18 6.88 -41.91
CA LEU A 299 21.59 7.79 -40.91
C LEU A 299 20.09 7.55 -40.71
N ALA A 300 19.35 7.37 -41.79
CA ALA A 300 17.92 7.08 -41.72
C ALA A 300 17.67 5.76 -40.98
N ALA A 301 18.48 4.72 -41.28
CA ALA A 301 18.41 3.43 -40.56
C ALA A 301 18.76 3.58 -39.07
N ALA A 302 19.82 4.34 -38.74
CA ALA A 302 20.20 4.61 -37.36
C ALA A 302 19.11 5.40 -36.61
N ALA A 303 18.52 6.40 -37.24
CA ALA A 303 17.43 7.20 -36.65
C ALA A 303 16.19 6.36 -36.36
N LEU A 304 15.80 5.45 -37.26
CA LEU A 304 14.65 4.55 -37.06
C LEU A 304 14.78 3.66 -35.82
N VAL A 305 16.00 3.33 -35.39
CA VAL A 305 16.28 2.50 -34.22
C VAL A 305 16.53 3.33 -32.98
N LEU A 306 17.31 4.42 -33.09
CA LEU A 306 17.69 5.24 -31.93
C LEU A 306 16.53 6.10 -31.42
N LEU A 307 15.69 6.66 -32.29
CA LEU A 307 14.58 7.52 -31.89
C LEU A 307 13.62 6.85 -30.90
N PRO A 308 13.10 5.62 -31.15
CA PRO A 308 12.26 4.93 -30.20
C PRO A 308 12.95 4.66 -28.87
N CYS A 309 14.25 4.28 -28.89
CA CYS A 309 15.02 3.99 -27.68
C CYS A 309 15.20 5.23 -26.80
N VAL A 310 15.63 6.36 -27.40
CA VAL A 310 15.81 7.62 -26.67
C VAL A 310 14.49 8.15 -26.13
N ASN A 311 13.40 8.03 -26.89
CA ASN A 311 12.06 8.40 -26.44
C ASN A 311 11.62 7.57 -25.22
N ARG A 312 11.82 6.23 -25.25
CA ARG A 312 11.52 5.37 -24.09
C ARG A 312 12.36 5.76 -22.89
N ILE A 313 13.67 5.97 -23.05
CA ILE A 313 14.56 6.40 -21.97
C ILE A 313 14.04 7.69 -21.31
N ASN A 314 13.67 8.72 -22.11
CA ASN A 314 13.12 9.95 -21.56
C ASN A 314 11.80 9.73 -20.82
N ASN A 315 10.89 8.92 -21.37
CA ASN A 315 9.64 8.59 -20.72
C ASN A 315 9.87 7.91 -19.37
N GLN A 316 10.82 6.98 -19.28
CA GLN A 316 11.15 6.31 -18.02
C GLN A 316 11.80 7.27 -17.00
N ILE A 317 12.64 8.20 -17.45
CA ILE A 317 13.21 9.25 -16.58
C ILE A 317 12.10 10.14 -16.01
N ASN A 318 11.15 10.58 -16.83
CA ASN A 318 10.01 11.40 -16.42
C ASN A 318 9.09 10.62 -15.47
N SER A 319 8.76 9.37 -15.81
CA SER A 319 7.95 8.48 -14.96
C SER A 319 8.61 8.25 -13.59
N THR A 320 9.93 8.05 -13.57
CA THR A 320 10.68 7.92 -12.31
C THR A 320 10.54 9.18 -11.45
N ALA A 321 10.60 10.38 -12.04
CA ALA A 321 10.44 11.63 -11.30
C ALA A 321 9.00 11.83 -10.79
N TYR A 322 8.00 11.43 -11.59
CA TYR A 322 6.59 11.52 -11.22
C TYR A 322 6.22 10.56 -10.09
N PHE A 323 6.72 9.33 -10.12
CA PHE A 323 6.43 8.31 -9.13
C PHE A 323 7.34 8.39 -7.88
N GLU A 324 8.36 9.25 -7.87
CA GLU A 324 9.30 9.41 -6.73
C GLU A 324 8.60 9.72 -5.40
N PRO A 325 7.57 10.63 -5.29
CA PRO A 325 6.88 10.89 -4.04
C PRO A 325 6.18 9.65 -3.45
N PHE A 326 5.56 8.84 -4.30
CA PHE A 326 4.88 7.61 -3.88
C PHE A 326 5.87 6.58 -3.33
N PHE A 327 7.01 6.40 -4.02
CA PHE A 327 8.09 5.53 -3.55
C PHE A 327 8.63 5.99 -2.20
N MET A 328 8.85 7.28 -2.01
CA MET A 328 9.34 7.83 -0.75
C MET A 328 8.34 7.60 0.36
N GLY A 329 7.04 7.85 0.13
CA GLY A 329 5.98 7.63 1.11
C GLY A 329 5.90 6.17 1.60
N VAL A 330 5.94 5.20 0.69
CA VAL A 330 5.97 3.77 1.06
C VAL A 330 7.27 3.41 1.79
N SER A 331 8.41 3.90 1.27
CA SER A 331 9.71 3.66 1.90
C SER A 331 9.79 4.19 3.32
N ASP A 332 9.28 5.39 3.58
CA ASP A 332 9.33 6.03 4.88
C ASP A 332 8.37 5.33 5.87
N ASN A 333 7.19 4.92 5.41
CA ASN A 333 6.28 4.12 6.22
C ASN A 333 6.85 2.75 6.65
N LEU A 334 7.65 2.12 5.78
CA LEU A 334 8.29 0.84 6.09
C LEU A 334 9.63 1.00 6.82
N GLN A 335 10.13 2.23 6.97
CA GLN A 335 11.42 2.49 7.62
C GLN A 335 11.41 2.06 9.10
N ASP A 336 10.30 2.30 9.78
CA ASP A 336 10.12 1.94 11.19
C ASP A 336 10.19 0.41 11.39
N GLU A 337 9.56 -0.35 10.49
CA GLU A 337 9.66 -1.82 10.49
C GLU A 337 11.10 -2.30 10.24
N ILE A 338 11.80 -1.65 9.30
CA ILE A 338 13.18 -2.00 8.95
C ILE A 338 14.15 -1.70 10.10
N ASN A 339 13.94 -0.59 10.81
CA ASN A 339 14.76 -0.20 11.94
C ASN A 339 14.40 -0.91 13.25
N GLY A 340 13.34 -1.68 13.26
CA GLY A 340 12.88 -2.39 14.46
C GLY A 340 12.23 -1.48 15.51
N GLN A 341 11.81 -0.27 15.15
CA GLN A 341 11.34 0.75 16.09
C GLN A 341 9.86 0.64 16.49
N ASN A 342 9.06 -0.17 15.82
CA ASN A 342 7.61 -0.31 16.09
C ASN A 342 7.20 -1.78 16.28
N ILE A 343 7.97 -2.53 17.07
CA ILE A 343 7.85 -4.00 17.13
C ILE A 343 6.91 -4.47 18.26
N ASP A 344 6.46 -3.63 19.16
CA ASP A 344 5.78 -4.07 20.37
C ASP A 344 4.34 -4.57 20.21
N MET A 345 3.72 -4.35 19.06
CA MET A 345 2.43 -4.96 18.76
C MET A 345 2.60 -6.10 17.76
N SER A 346 3.33 -7.15 18.15
CA SER A 346 3.26 -8.41 17.42
C SER A 346 1.82 -8.93 17.50
N PHE A 347 1.28 -9.49 16.41
CA PHE A 347 -0.09 -10.02 16.42
C PHE A 347 -0.26 -11.08 17.50
N ALA A 348 -1.38 -11.02 18.24
CA ALA A 348 -1.78 -12.12 19.10
C ALA A 348 -1.91 -13.41 18.27
N THR A 349 -1.46 -14.52 18.81
CA THR A 349 -1.58 -15.83 18.18
C THR A 349 -2.54 -16.70 19.01
N ASP A 350 -3.10 -17.75 18.40
CA ASP A 350 -3.94 -18.70 19.12
C ASP A 350 -3.17 -19.41 20.25
N GLU A 351 -1.83 -19.45 20.14
CA GLU A 351 -0.92 -20.10 21.09
C GLU A 351 -0.61 -19.24 22.34
N ASP A 352 -0.92 -17.94 22.30
CA ASP A 352 -0.70 -17.10 23.48
C ASP A 352 -1.65 -17.53 24.62
N GLU A 353 -1.13 -17.81 25.79
CA GLU A 353 -1.90 -18.11 26.98
C GLU A 353 -2.43 -16.82 27.62
N LYS A 354 -3.52 -16.91 28.41
CA LYS A 354 -3.99 -15.81 29.25
C LYS A 354 -3.00 -15.52 30.37
N LEU A 355 -2.99 -14.30 30.92
CA LEU A 355 -2.33 -14.01 32.19
C LEU A 355 -3.15 -14.66 33.32
N ASP A 356 -2.46 -15.29 34.25
CA ASP A 356 -3.06 -15.81 35.49
C ASP A 356 -3.16 -14.65 36.50
N VAL A 357 -4.34 -14.05 36.61
CA VAL A 357 -4.63 -12.88 37.47
C VAL A 357 -5.56 -13.32 38.59
N LYS A 358 -5.11 -13.23 39.86
CA LYS A 358 -5.80 -13.78 41.04
C LYS A 358 -6.24 -12.74 42.06
N GLU A 359 -5.50 -11.63 42.18
CA GLU A 359 -5.68 -10.67 43.26
C GLU A 359 -6.31 -9.36 42.76
N SER A 360 -5.64 -8.64 41.87
CA SER A 360 -6.10 -7.32 41.47
C SER A 360 -5.53 -6.85 40.14
N ILE A 361 -6.26 -5.92 39.50
CA ILE A 361 -5.79 -5.11 38.38
C ILE A 361 -5.59 -3.70 38.91
N GLU A 362 -4.41 -3.12 38.70
CA GLU A 362 -4.05 -1.84 39.29
C GLU A 362 -3.47 -0.87 38.24
N MET A 363 -3.97 0.34 38.22
CA MET A 363 -3.31 1.49 37.62
C MET A 363 -2.56 2.22 38.73
N LYS A 364 -1.27 2.43 38.60
CA LYS A 364 -0.43 3.09 39.62
C LYS A 364 0.26 4.31 39.04
N ASP A 365 0.05 5.45 39.71
CA ASP A 365 0.71 6.74 39.45
C ASP A 365 0.55 7.21 37.99
N ILE A 366 -0.63 7.01 37.41
CA ILE A 366 -0.91 7.29 36.00
C ILE A 366 -1.02 8.79 35.76
N THR A 367 -0.15 9.30 34.88
CA THR A 367 -0.27 10.63 34.29
C THR A 367 -0.45 10.47 32.78
N TYR A 368 -1.49 11.10 32.25
CA TYR A 368 -1.80 10.99 30.81
C TYR A 368 -2.39 12.29 30.23
N ALA A 369 -1.91 12.65 29.04
CA ALA A 369 -2.48 13.66 28.16
C ALA A 369 -2.60 13.11 26.74
N TYR A 370 -3.63 13.48 25.98
CA TYR A 370 -3.73 13.10 24.58
C TYR A 370 -2.61 13.74 23.75
N PRO A 371 -2.15 13.08 22.68
CA PRO A 371 -1.14 13.64 21.78
C PRO A 371 -1.54 15.04 21.28
N ASN A 372 -0.57 15.95 21.23
CA ASN A 372 -0.75 17.35 20.82
C ASN A 372 -1.64 18.21 21.75
N THR A 373 -1.84 17.80 23.01
CA THR A 373 -2.51 18.63 24.05
C THR A 373 -1.62 18.73 25.28
N GLU A 374 -1.69 19.90 25.96
CA GLU A 374 -1.02 20.11 27.26
C GLU A 374 -1.97 19.78 28.42
N ARG A 375 -3.24 19.54 28.14
CA ARG A 375 -4.25 19.25 29.17
C ARG A 375 -4.09 17.83 29.67
N LEU A 376 -3.72 17.68 30.92
CA LEU A 376 -3.71 16.38 31.60
C LEU A 376 -5.15 15.89 31.76
N ILE A 377 -5.36 14.63 31.42
CA ILE A 377 -6.58 13.89 31.70
C ILE A 377 -6.46 13.18 33.04
N PHE A 378 -5.26 12.64 33.30
CA PHE A 378 -4.89 12.07 34.60
C PHE A 378 -3.61 12.70 35.11
N ASP A 379 -3.57 12.93 36.42
CA ASP A 379 -2.44 13.51 37.16
C ASP A 379 -2.22 12.69 38.43
N HIS A 380 -1.24 11.77 38.36
CA HIS A 380 -0.93 10.82 39.45
C HIS A 380 -2.17 10.04 39.92
N ALA A 381 -2.91 9.45 38.99
CA ALA A 381 -4.14 8.72 39.28
C ALA A 381 -3.86 7.24 39.62
N ASP A 382 -4.49 6.77 40.70
CA ASP A 382 -4.46 5.38 41.12
C ASP A 382 -5.86 4.76 41.02
N LEU A 383 -5.92 3.50 40.60
CA LEU A 383 -7.18 2.74 40.56
C LEU A 383 -6.86 1.27 40.81
N LYS A 384 -7.60 0.64 41.72
CA LYS A 384 -7.44 -0.79 42.04
C LYS A 384 -8.76 -1.51 41.87
N ILE A 385 -8.72 -2.65 41.17
CA ILE A 385 -9.87 -3.48 40.83
C ILE A 385 -9.58 -4.89 41.36
N PRO A 386 -10.20 -5.32 42.45
CA PRO A 386 -10.06 -6.70 42.91
C PRO A 386 -10.63 -7.70 41.90
N VAL A 387 -9.97 -8.83 41.73
CA VAL A 387 -10.45 -9.92 40.86
C VAL A 387 -11.78 -10.46 41.36
N GLY A 388 -12.72 -10.67 40.41
CA GLY A 388 -14.09 -11.12 40.74
C GLY A 388 -15.03 -10.01 41.21
N ALA A 389 -14.53 -8.82 41.50
CA ALA A 389 -15.37 -7.68 41.90
C ALA A 389 -16.06 -7.02 40.70
N SER A 390 -17.17 -6.35 41.00
CA SER A 390 -17.86 -5.46 40.09
C SER A 390 -17.53 -4.00 40.42
N VAL A 391 -16.86 -3.29 39.50
CA VAL A 391 -16.40 -1.92 39.69
C VAL A 391 -17.10 -0.99 38.75
N GLY A 392 -17.80 0.00 39.31
CA GLY A 392 -18.44 1.09 38.55
C GLY A 392 -17.51 2.30 38.42
N ILE A 393 -17.44 2.90 37.23
CA ILE A 393 -16.69 4.13 36.98
C ILE A 393 -17.68 5.24 36.57
N VAL A 394 -17.76 6.29 37.38
CA VAL A 394 -18.64 7.44 37.17
C VAL A 394 -17.85 8.75 37.06
N GLY A 395 -18.50 9.78 36.57
CA GLY A 395 -17.93 11.12 36.43
C GLY A 395 -18.67 11.93 35.37
N THR A 396 -18.42 13.22 35.34
CA THR A 396 -19.00 14.13 34.35
C THR A 396 -18.59 13.76 32.93
N SER A 397 -19.32 14.21 31.92
CA SER A 397 -18.89 14.02 30.51
C SER A 397 -17.54 14.72 30.29
N GLY A 398 -16.60 14.03 29.66
CA GLY A 398 -15.24 14.53 29.46
C GLY A 398 -14.30 14.44 30.67
N ALA A 399 -14.70 13.78 31.77
CA ALA A 399 -13.85 13.56 32.95
C ALA A 399 -12.70 12.54 32.73
N GLY A 400 -12.74 11.77 31.63
CA GLY A 400 -11.70 10.76 31.33
C GLY A 400 -12.13 9.31 31.55
N LYS A 401 -13.44 9.00 31.72
CA LYS A 401 -13.92 7.63 31.97
C LYS A 401 -13.50 6.63 30.88
N SER A 402 -13.74 6.96 29.61
CA SER A 402 -13.30 6.08 28.50
C SER A 402 -11.78 6.03 28.39
N THR A 403 -11.09 7.12 28.78
CA THR A 403 -9.61 7.14 28.83
C THR A 403 -9.05 6.17 29.88
N VAL A 404 -9.72 6.00 31.03
CA VAL A 404 -9.36 4.93 32.02
C VAL A 404 -9.40 3.58 31.33
N VAL A 405 -10.49 3.29 30.60
CA VAL A 405 -10.64 2.01 29.89
C VAL A 405 -9.57 1.84 28.81
N ASP A 406 -9.35 2.85 27.98
CA ASP A 406 -8.32 2.76 26.94
C ASP A 406 -6.92 2.55 27.51
N ILE A 407 -6.61 3.13 28.68
CA ILE A 407 -5.37 2.86 29.41
C ILE A 407 -5.37 1.44 29.95
N LEU A 408 -6.42 0.96 30.63
CA LEU A 408 -6.54 -0.42 31.13
C LEU A 408 -6.42 -1.46 30.01
N LEU A 409 -6.99 -1.17 28.84
CA LEU A 409 -6.82 -1.98 27.63
C LEU A 409 -5.38 -1.93 27.07
N GLY A 410 -4.54 -1.03 27.58
CA GLY A 410 -3.21 -0.77 27.05
C GLY A 410 -3.19 -0.15 25.67
N LEU A 411 -4.29 0.44 25.21
CA LEU A 411 -4.39 1.16 23.93
C LEU A 411 -3.72 2.51 23.98
N LEU A 412 -3.79 3.18 25.16
CA LEU A 412 -3.14 4.45 25.43
C LEU A 412 -1.95 4.21 26.38
N GLU A 413 -0.84 4.89 26.12
CA GLU A 413 0.37 4.79 26.88
C GLU A 413 0.52 5.99 27.82
N PRO A 414 0.46 5.80 29.16
CA PRO A 414 0.63 6.91 30.09
C PRO A 414 2.04 7.46 30.04
N SER A 415 2.19 8.77 30.28
CA SER A 415 3.49 9.43 30.35
C SER A 415 4.31 8.98 31.57
N THR A 416 3.62 8.67 32.66
CA THR A 416 4.19 8.05 33.87
C THR A 416 3.21 7.03 34.44
N GLY A 417 3.73 6.12 35.26
CA GLY A 417 2.93 5.07 35.90
C GLY A 417 2.79 3.81 35.03
N HIS A 418 2.22 2.78 35.63
CA HIS A 418 2.12 1.46 35.04
C HIS A 418 0.78 0.80 35.34
N ILE A 419 0.44 -0.19 34.52
CA ILE A 419 -0.73 -1.06 34.71
C ILE A 419 -0.22 -2.42 35.13
N TYR A 420 -0.72 -2.90 36.26
CA TYR A 420 -0.35 -4.20 36.80
C TYR A 420 -1.56 -5.15 36.82
N ALA A 421 -1.34 -6.39 36.43
CA ALA A 421 -2.20 -7.53 36.70
C ALA A 421 -1.49 -8.35 37.77
N ASP A 422 -1.97 -8.28 39.02
CA ASP A 422 -1.26 -8.69 40.23
C ASP A 422 0.09 -7.96 40.35
N SER A 423 1.20 -8.69 40.24
CA SER A 423 2.55 -8.14 40.24
C SER A 423 3.15 -7.98 38.83
N VAL A 424 2.41 -8.35 37.78
CA VAL A 424 2.90 -8.40 36.40
C VAL A 424 2.59 -7.08 35.70
N ASP A 425 3.61 -6.38 35.22
CA ASP A 425 3.42 -5.21 34.37
C ASP A 425 2.87 -5.66 33.01
N VAL A 426 1.70 -5.15 32.67
CA VAL A 426 0.97 -5.49 31.43
C VAL A 426 1.77 -5.07 30.18
N LYS A 427 2.56 -4.00 30.27
CA LYS A 427 3.29 -3.43 29.13
C LYS A 427 4.66 -4.06 28.89
N GLU A 428 5.13 -4.91 29.78
CA GLU A 428 6.37 -5.66 29.52
C GLU A 428 6.25 -6.56 28.28
N PRO A 429 7.36 -6.75 27.55
CA PRO A 429 7.37 -7.57 26.34
C PRO A 429 6.79 -8.98 26.57
N GLY A 430 5.78 -9.35 25.78
CA GLY A 430 5.11 -10.64 25.86
C GLY A 430 3.88 -10.69 26.79
N ASN A 431 3.72 -9.76 27.74
CA ASN A 431 2.58 -9.73 28.68
C ASN A 431 1.33 -9.11 28.06
N TYR A 432 1.50 -8.09 27.25
CA TYR A 432 0.40 -7.33 26.65
C TYR A 432 -0.60 -8.20 25.86
N ARG A 433 -0.10 -9.15 25.09
CA ARG A 433 -0.96 -10.07 24.31
C ARG A 433 -1.73 -11.03 25.22
N LYS A 434 -1.07 -11.54 26.23
CA LYS A 434 -1.68 -12.42 27.23
C LYS A 434 -2.76 -11.65 28.00
N TRP A 435 -2.50 -10.40 28.33
CA TRP A 435 -3.45 -9.50 28.95
C TRP A 435 -4.70 -9.29 28.09
N LEU A 436 -4.55 -8.99 26.82
CA LEU A 436 -5.68 -8.78 25.90
C LEU A 436 -6.59 -10.02 25.81
N LYS A 437 -6.07 -11.23 25.98
CA LYS A 437 -6.88 -12.45 26.01
C LYS A 437 -7.72 -12.61 27.28
N ASN A 438 -7.39 -11.89 28.34
CA ASN A 438 -8.19 -11.85 29.54
C ASN A 438 -9.41 -10.94 29.41
N ILE A 439 -9.46 -10.08 28.37
CA ILE A 439 -10.42 -8.98 28.30
C ILE A 439 -11.53 -9.28 27.28
N GLY A 440 -12.78 -9.11 27.72
CA GLY A 440 -13.92 -8.90 26.86
C GLY A 440 -14.33 -7.42 26.91
N TYR A 441 -14.28 -6.74 25.77
CA TYR A 441 -14.61 -5.31 25.70
C TYR A 441 -15.88 -5.07 24.90
N ILE A 442 -16.80 -4.33 25.49
CA ILE A 442 -18.07 -3.91 24.89
C ILE A 442 -18.04 -2.40 24.78
N PRO A 443 -17.72 -1.84 23.60
CA PRO A 443 -17.65 -0.40 23.40
C PRO A 443 -19.04 0.24 23.33
N GLN A 444 -19.11 1.55 23.56
CA GLN A 444 -20.31 2.37 23.38
C GLN A 444 -20.88 2.25 21.95
N MET A 445 -20.01 2.30 20.94
CA MET A 445 -20.38 2.12 19.54
C MET A 445 -19.79 0.80 19.02
N ILE A 446 -20.67 -0.17 18.73
CA ILE A 446 -20.24 -1.50 18.30
C ILE A 446 -19.97 -1.52 16.80
N PHE A 447 -18.73 -1.83 16.44
CA PHE A 447 -18.35 -2.07 15.05
C PHE A 447 -18.93 -3.42 14.56
N MET A 448 -19.63 -3.37 13.42
CA MET A 448 -20.20 -4.56 12.77
C MET A 448 -19.51 -4.81 11.42
N LEU A 449 -19.14 -6.07 11.20
CA LEU A 449 -18.71 -6.55 9.88
C LEU A 449 -19.94 -6.64 8.95
N ASP A 450 -19.78 -6.31 7.68
CA ASP A 450 -20.76 -6.64 6.64
C ASP A 450 -20.66 -8.14 6.31
N ASP A 451 -21.15 -8.95 7.24
CA ASP A 451 -21.09 -10.40 7.18
C ASP A 451 -22.26 -10.99 8.01
N THR A 452 -22.24 -12.30 8.27
CA THR A 452 -23.27 -13.00 9.03
C THR A 452 -23.23 -12.69 10.53
N ILE A 453 -24.30 -13.01 11.26
CA ILE A 453 -24.34 -12.94 12.73
C ILE A 453 -23.24 -13.84 13.31
N ARG A 454 -23.06 -15.07 12.79
CA ARG A 454 -22.01 -16.01 13.16
C ARG A 454 -20.64 -15.33 13.20
N LYS A 455 -20.21 -14.73 12.11
CA LYS A 455 -18.91 -14.07 12.00
C LYS A 455 -18.78 -12.79 12.82
N ASN A 456 -19.90 -12.14 13.10
CA ASN A 456 -19.90 -10.98 13.97
C ASN A 456 -19.73 -11.33 15.44
N VAL A 457 -20.24 -12.47 15.90
CA VAL A 457 -20.02 -12.96 17.26
C VAL A 457 -18.63 -13.60 17.39
N ALA A 458 -18.28 -14.54 16.51
CA ALA A 458 -16.94 -15.13 16.43
C ALA A 458 -15.96 -14.22 15.66
N PHE A 459 -15.80 -12.99 16.14
CA PHE A 459 -15.06 -11.92 15.47
C PHE A 459 -13.58 -12.29 15.25
N GLY A 460 -13.17 -12.40 13.97
CA GLY A 460 -11.79 -12.72 13.61
C GLY A 460 -11.40 -14.19 13.75
N VAL A 461 -12.33 -15.06 14.14
CA VAL A 461 -12.09 -16.51 14.21
C VAL A 461 -12.27 -17.11 12.82
N PRO A 462 -11.31 -17.93 12.31
CA PRO A 462 -11.45 -18.68 11.07
C PRO A 462 -12.70 -19.59 11.13
N GLU A 463 -13.40 -19.73 10.01
CA GLU A 463 -14.70 -20.42 9.92
C GLU A 463 -14.61 -21.87 10.38
N ASP A 464 -13.52 -22.54 10.08
CA ASP A 464 -13.21 -23.92 10.47
C ASP A 464 -12.87 -24.10 11.96
N LYS A 465 -12.69 -22.99 12.71
CA LYS A 465 -12.38 -22.98 14.15
C LYS A 465 -13.49 -22.40 15.00
N ILE A 466 -14.64 -22.03 14.41
CA ILE A 466 -15.76 -21.50 15.17
C ILE A 466 -16.42 -22.62 15.96
N ASP A 467 -16.45 -22.48 17.30
CA ASP A 467 -17.17 -23.36 18.20
C ASP A 467 -18.66 -22.98 18.23
N GLU A 468 -19.50 -23.85 17.67
CA GLU A 468 -20.93 -23.59 17.52
C GLU A 468 -21.69 -23.69 18.86
N ASP A 469 -21.30 -24.61 19.73
CA ASP A 469 -21.92 -24.77 21.06
C ASP A 469 -21.63 -23.52 21.90
N ARG A 470 -20.39 -23.03 21.88
CA ARG A 470 -20.00 -21.79 22.55
C ARG A 470 -20.74 -20.59 21.97
N LEU A 471 -20.92 -20.56 20.67
CA LEU A 471 -21.61 -19.45 19.97
C LEU A 471 -23.07 -19.37 20.45
N TRP A 472 -23.79 -20.47 20.52
CA TRP A 472 -25.16 -20.51 21.04
C TRP A 472 -25.23 -20.19 22.54
N GLU A 473 -24.26 -20.63 23.33
CA GLU A 473 -24.18 -20.30 24.76
C GLU A 473 -24.10 -18.79 24.98
N VAL A 474 -23.16 -18.08 24.31
CA VAL A 474 -23.00 -16.63 24.49
C VAL A 474 -24.16 -15.84 23.89
N LEU A 475 -24.82 -16.37 22.85
CA LEU A 475 -26.04 -15.75 22.31
C LEU A 475 -27.20 -15.83 23.28
N LYS A 476 -27.30 -16.93 24.02
CA LYS A 476 -28.29 -17.09 25.09
C LYS A 476 -27.99 -16.17 26.27
N GLU A 477 -26.70 -16.05 26.67
CA GLU A 477 -26.28 -15.09 27.70
C GLU A 477 -26.59 -13.64 27.29
N ALA A 478 -26.42 -13.30 26.00
CA ALA A 478 -26.78 -11.99 25.43
C ALA A 478 -28.28 -11.85 25.10
N GLN A 479 -29.10 -12.87 25.38
CA GLN A 479 -30.55 -12.87 25.09
C GLN A 479 -30.92 -12.63 23.63
N LEU A 480 -30.12 -13.19 22.72
CA LEU A 480 -30.34 -13.10 21.26
C LEU A 480 -30.81 -14.42 20.66
N ASP A 481 -30.70 -15.53 21.33
CA ASP A 481 -30.97 -16.88 20.80
C ASP A 481 -32.39 -17.00 20.26
N GLU A 482 -33.41 -16.51 20.98
CA GLU A 482 -34.80 -16.52 20.52
C GLU A 482 -35.00 -15.69 19.27
N PHE A 483 -34.42 -14.47 19.21
CA PHE A 483 -34.47 -13.62 18.03
C PHE A 483 -33.85 -14.33 16.81
N ILE A 484 -32.67 -14.93 16.98
CA ILE A 484 -31.97 -15.60 15.87
C ILE A 484 -32.76 -16.78 15.35
N LYS A 485 -33.42 -17.54 16.22
CA LYS A 485 -34.32 -18.64 15.81
C LYS A 485 -35.50 -18.21 14.96
N THR A 486 -35.92 -16.94 15.06
CA THR A 486 -36.99 -16.37 14.20
C THR A 486 -36.51 -15.96 12.80
N LEU A 487 -35.19 -15.87 12.58
CA LEU A 487 -34.64 -15.47 11.31
C LEU A 487 -34.61 -16.66 10.32
N PRO A 488 -34.98 -16.44 9.05
CA PRO A 488 -35.02 -17.52 8.04
C PRO A 488 -33.67 -18.25 7.85
N GLU A 489 -32.56 -17.50 7.95
CA GLU A 489 -31.20 -18.02 7.77
C GLU A 489 -30.46 -18.23 9.11
N GLY A 490 -31.14 -17.96 10.25
CA GLY A 490 -30.56 -18.12 11.58
C GLY A 490 -29.24 -17.37 11.74
N LEU A 491 -28.19 -18.08 12.13
CA LEU A 491 -26.83 -17.54 12.31
C LEU A 491 -26.19 -17.03 11.01
N GLU A 492 -26.61 -17.56 9.86
CA GLU A 492 -26.09 -17.16 8.55
C GLU A 492 -26.77 -15.89 8.00
N THR A 493 -27.66 -15.27 8.77
CA THR A 493 -28.31 -14.04 8.38
C THR A 493 -27.27 -12.92 8.24
N GLY A 494 -27.16 -12.37 7.03
CA GLY A 494 -26.32 -11.19 6.74
C GLY A 494 -26.90 -9.92 7.36
N ILE A 495 -26.11 -9.21 8.15
CA ILE A 495 -26.54 -8.03 8.89
C ILE A 495 -26.39 -6.71 8.09
N GLY A 496 -25.72 -6.74 6.95
CA GLY A 496 -25.44 -5.60 6.08
C GLY A 496 -24.38 -4.64 6.66
N GLU A 497 -23.99 -3.67 5.84
CA GLU A 497 -22.95 -2.71 6.22
C GLU A 497 -23.31 -2.00 7.54
N ARG A 498 -22.38 -2.02 8.51
CA ARG A 498 -22.55 -1.47 9.86
C ARG A 498 -23.77 -2.03 10.63
N GLY A 499 -24.25 -3.20 10.25
CA GLY A 499 -25.40 -3.81 10.92
C GLY A 499 -26.71 -3.05 10.71
N ILE A 500 -26.90 -2.43 9.54
CA ILE A 500 -28.09 -1.59 9.24
C ILE A 500 -29.42 -2.37 9.35
N ARG A 501 -29.39 -3.69 9.20
CA ARG A 501 -30.57 -4.55 9.29
C ARG A 501 -30.97 -4.89 10.73
N LEU A 502 -30.16 -4.47 11.72
CA LEU A 502 -30.39 -4.73 13.12
C LEU A 502 -30.81 -3.45 13.87
N SER A 503 -31.66 -3.61 14.90
CA SER A 503 -31.93 -2.52 15.83
C SER A 503 -30.70 -2.16 16.67
N GLY A 504 -30.69 -1.00 17.31
CA GLY A 504 -29.61 -0.58 18.22
C GLY A 504 -29.36 -1.62 19.32
N GLY A 505 -30.44 -2.11 19.95
CA GLY A 505 -30.36 -3.12 20.99
C GLY A 505 -29.86 -4.48 20.49
N GLN A 506 -30.22 -4.90 19.27
CA GLN A 506 -29.69 -6.14 18.69
C GLN A 506 -28.19 -6.04 18.42
N ARG A 507 -27.72 -4.88 17.91
CA ARG A 507 -26.27 -4.65 17.74
C ARG A 507 -25.53 -4.71 19.08
N GLN A 508 -26.06 -4.08 20.12
CA GLN A 508 -25.45 -4.13 21.46
C GLN A 508 -25.36 -5.56 22.00
N ARG A 509 -26.42 -6.35 21.86
CA ARG A 509 -26.44 -7.76 22.29
C ARG A 509 -25.45 -8.62 21.50
N ILE A 510 -25.26 -8.39 20.20
CA ILE A 510 -24.18 -9.04 19.42
C ILE A 510 -22.81 -8.63 19.96
N GLY A 511 -22.60 -7.37 20.31
CA GLY A 511 -21.37 -6.91 20.95
C GLY A 511 -21.06 -7.59 22.27
N ILE A 512 -22.11 -7.83 23.10
CA ILE A 512 -21.98 -8.58 24.35
C ILE A 512 -21.62 -10.05 24.06
N ALA A 513 -22.33 -10.72 23.15
CA ALA A 513 -22.04 -12.10 22.76
C ALA A 513 -20.59 -12.24 22.24
N ARG A 514 -20.14 -11.27 21.40
CA ARG A 514 -18.75 -11.18 20.91
C ARG A 514 -17.74 -11.08 22.05
N ALA A 515 -17.99 -10.20 23.02
CA ALA A 515 -17.08 -10.03 24.15
C ALA A 515 -16.97 -11.29 25.01
N LEU A 516 -18.06 -12.05 25.14
CA LEU A 516 -18.11 -13.29 25.92
C LEU A 516 -17.57 -14.51 25.19
N TYR A 517 -17.46 -14.49 23.85
CA TYR A 517 -17.13 -15.66 23.04
C TYR A 517 -15.79 -16.32 23.43
N ASN A 518 -14.78 -15.50 23.69
CA ASN A 518 -13.43 -15.97 24.07
C ASN A 518 -13.29 -16.24 25.59
N ASP A 519 -14.38 -16.32 26.32
CA ASP A 519 -14.45 -16.58 27.77
C ASP A 519 -13.49 -15.68 28.59
N PRO A 520 -13.59 -14.33 28.51
CA PRO A 520 -12.68 -13.43 29.20
C PRO A 520 -12.78 -13.52 30.71
N GLU A 521 -11.68 -13.21 31.43
CA GLU A 521 -11.65 -13.09 32.89
C GLU A 521 -12.15 -11.72 33.36
N VAL A 522 -11.96 -10.70 32.52
CA VAL A 522 -12.33 -9.31 32.77
C VAL A 522 -13.30 -8.85 31.69
N LEU A 523 -14.46 -8.36 32.08
CA LEU A 523 -15.45 -7.82 31.17
C LEU A 523 -15.57 -6.32 31.40
N ILE A 524 -15.29 -5.54 30.35
CA ILE A 524 -15.38 -4.08 30.38
C ILE A 524 -16.58 -3.64 29.56
N LEU A 525 -17.49 -2.89 30.20
CA LEU A 525 -18.71 -2.33 29.60
C LEU A 525 -18.57 -0.81 29.53
N ASP A 526 -18.36 -0.25 28.36
CA ASP A 526 -18.29 1.19 28.14
C ASP A 526 -19.65 1.69 27.60
N GLU A 527 -20.53 2.16 28.52
CA GLU A 527 -21.90 2.62 28.20
C GLU A 527 -22.71 1.63 27.34
N ALA A 528 -22.44 0.35 27.52
CA ALA A 528 -22.90 -0.74 26.64
C ALA A 528 -24.44 -0.96 26.63
N THR A 529 -25.19 -0.25 27.47
CA THR A 529 -26.65 -0.36 27.57
C THR A 529 -27.41 0.89 27.12
N SER A 530 -26.71 1.91 26.65
CA SER A 530 -27.29 3.23 26.35
C SER A 530 -28.38 3.25 25.27
N ALA A 531 -28.34 2.28 24.32
CA ALA A 531 -29.31 2.16 23.23
C ALA A 531 -30.40 1.10 23.49
N LEU A 532 -30.48 0.56 24.71
CA LEU A 532 -31.46 -0.43 25.11
C LEU A 532 -32.69 0.22 25.76
N ASP A 533 -33.85 -0.38 25.58
CA ASP A 533 -35.01 -0.13 26.40
C ASP A 533 -34.82 -0.67 27.83
N ASN A 534 -35.54 -0.14 28.79
CA ASN A 534 -35.34 -0.43 30.21
C ASN A 534 -35.47 -1.92 30.54
N ASP A 535 -36.44 -2.64 29.94
CA ASP A 535 -36.68 -4.05 30.19
C ASP A 535 -35.54 -4.92 29.66
N THR A 536 -35.05 -4.63 28.44
CA THR A 536 -33.90 -5.31 27.82
C THR A 536 -32.61 -4.98 28.58
N GLU A 537 -32.42 -3.72 29.00
CA GLU A 537 -31.28 -3.32 29.82
C GLU A 537 -31.25 -4.10 31.14
N ALA A 538 -32.40 -4.15 31.86
CA ALA A 538 -32.50 -4.89 33.12
C ALA A 538 -32.18 -6.37 32.96
N ALA A 539 -32.69 -7.00 31.91
CA ALA A 539 -32.47 -8.41 31.63
C ALA A 539 -31.01 -8.74 31.28
N ILE A 540 -30.35 -7.88 30.48
CA ILE A 540 -28.93 -8.01 30.15
C ILE A 540 -28.06 -7.76 31.38
N MET A 541 -28.35 -6.71 32.14
CA MET A 541 -27.61 -6.44 33.38
C MET A 541 -27.77 -7.54 34.41
N GLU A 542 -28.95 -8.20 34.47
CA GLU A 542 -29.09 -9.39 35.26
C GLU A 542 -28.21 -10.53 34.79
N SER A 543 -28.11 -10.79 33.49
CA SER A 543 -27.20 -11.80 32.92
C SER A 543 -25.74 -11.49 33.22
N ILE A 544 -25.32 -10.23 33.08
CA ILE A 544 -23.95 -9.76 33.41
C ILE A 544 -23.71 -9.91 34.92
N ASN A 545 -24.68 -9.54 35.76
CA ASN A 545 -24.55 -9.68 37.22
C ASN A 545 -24.45 -11.13 37.67
N ARG A 546 -24.96 -12.12 36.93
CA ARG A 546 -24.73 -13.56 37.21
C ARG A 546 -23.27 -13.97 36.99
N LEU A 547 -22.47 -13.21 36.28
CA LEU A 547 -21.04 -13.41 36.12
C LEU A 547 -20.22 -12.85 37.29
N HIS A 548 -20.83 -12.04 38.15
CA HIS A 548 -20.24 -11.51 39.37
C HIS A 548 -19.67 -12.62 40.26
N GLY A 549 -18.47 -12.42 40.80
CA GLY A 549 -17.74 -13.44 41.56
C GLY A 549 -17.04 -14.52 40.75
N ARG A 550 -17.42 -14.65 39.46
CA ARG A 550 -16.71 -15.53 38.49
C ARG A 550 -15.79 -14.73 37.56
N LYS A 551 -16.19 -13.52 37.22
CA LYS A 551 -15.46 -12.62 36.33
C LYS A 551 -15.35 -11.25 36.97
N THR A 552 -14.31 -10.52 36.65
CA THR A 552 -14.15 -9.13 37.06
C THR A 552 -14.94 -8.23 36.11
N LEU A 553 -15.81 -7.39 36.65
CA LEU A 553 -16.68 -6.50 35.86
C LEU A 553 -16.24 -5.06 36.05
N ILE A 554 -16.00 -4.35 34.95
CA ILE A 554 -15.71 -2.92 34.93
C ILE A 554 -16.79 -2.22 34.13
N ILE A 555 -17.61 -1.38 34.76
CA ILE A 555 -18.81 -0.80 34.19
C ILE A 555 -18.70 0.72 34.17
N ILE A 556 -18.60 1.30 32.98
CA ILE A 556 -18.78 2.75 32.79
C ILE A 556 -20.26 3.00 32.54
N ALA A 557 -20.89 3.77 33.40
CA ALA A 557 -22.30 4.07 33.25
C ALA A 557 -22.60 5.56 33.49
N HIS A 558 -23.54 6.06 32.70
CA HIS A 558 -24.19 7.34 32.94
C HIS A 558 -25.46 7.22 33.81
N ARG A 559 -26.03 6.02 33.91
CA ARG A 559 -27.21 5.72 34.70
C ARG A 559 -26.81 5.13 36.04
N LEU A 560 -27.26 5.74 37.14
CA LEU A 560 -26.97 5.28 38.50
C LEU A 560 -27.47 3.85 38.77
N GLN A 561 -28.59 3.47 38.16
CA GLN A 561 -29.17 2.13 38.29
C GLN A 561 -28.21 1.00 37.81
N THR A 562 -27.41 1.26 36.79
CA THR A 562 -26.47 0.29 36.20
C THR A 562 -25.34 -0.04 37.17
N ILE A 563 -24.93 0.92 38.01
CA ILE A 563 -23.81 0.77 38.97
C ILE A 563 -24.31 0.49 40.41
N GLU A 564 -25.61 0.43 40.63
CA GLU A 564 -26.19 0.26 41.97
C GLU A 564 -25.75 -1.01 42.62
N LYS A 565 -25.51 -2.07 41.83
CA LYS A 565 -25.06 -3.39 42.27
C LYS A 565 -23.55 -3.58 42.27
N CYS A 566 -22.75 -2.56 41.88
CA CYS A 566 -21.29 -2.67 41.92
C CYS A 566 -20.78 -2.67 43.37
N ASP A 567 -19.75 -3.47 43.63
CA ASP A 567 -19.09 -3.53 44.93
C ASP A 567 -18.33 -2.27 45.25
N ILE A 568 -17.66 -1.72 44.25
CA ILE A 568 -16.84 -0.50 44.34
C ILE A 568 -17.29 0.48 43.24
N VAL A 569 -17.40 1.74 43.60
CA VAL A 569 -17.67 2.81 42.63
C VAL A 569 -16.56 3.85 42.73
N TYR A 570 -15.87 4.11 41.62
CA TYR A 570 -14.91 5.19 41.48
C TYR A 570 -15.54 6.39 40.81
N ARG A 571 -15.30 7.57 41.35
CA ARG A 571 -15.57 8.85 40.70
C ARG A 571 -14.30 9.37 40.07
N VAL A 572 -14.36 9.60 38.75
CA VAL A 572 -13.28 10.27 38.01
C VAL A 572 -13.59 11.77 37.95
N GLU A 573 -12.72 12.55 38.60
CA GLU A 573 -12.85 13.99 38.72
C GLU A 573 -11.46 14.62 38.93
N ASP A 574 -11.21 15.79 38.33
CA ASP A 574 -9.97 16.56 38.46
C ASP A 574 -8.68 15.74 38.24
N GLY A 575 -8.69 14.90 37.22
CA GLY A 575 -7.53 14.07 36.86
C GLY A 575 -7.24 12.91 37.80
N ARG A 576 -8.14 12.56 38.73
CA ARG A 576 -7.98 11.46 39.69
C ARG A 576 -9.18 10.56 39.74
N ALA A 577 -8.96 9.31 40.17
CA ALA A 577 -10.02 8.36 40.45
C ALA A 577 -10.16 8.19 41.98
N LYS A 578 -11.30 8.55 42.55
CA LYS A 578 -11.56 8.47 43.99
C LYS A 578 -12.66 7.46 44.28
N ILE A 579 -12.53 6.66 45.31
CA ILE A 579 -13.59 5.76 45.77
C ILE A 579 -14.75 6.60 46.28
N GLU A 580 -15.91 6.44 45.70
CA GLU A 580 -17.17 7.05 46.13
C GLU A 580 -17.98 6.10 47.00
N ARG A 581 -17.90 4.77 46.69
CA ARG A 581 -18.60 3.73 47.43
C ARG A 581 -17.79 2.44 47.42
N GLY A 582 -17.85 1.66 48.53
CA GLY A 582 -17.15 0.39 48.69
C GLY A 582 -15.82 0.55 49.41
N ASN A 583 -15.21 -0.59 49.75
CA ASN A 583 -13.89 -0.69 50.36
C ASN A 583 -13.01 -1.61 49.51
N LEU A 584 -11.73 -1.28 49.41
CA LEU A 584 -10.72 -2.10 48.71
C LEU A 584 -10.34 -3.33 49.54
#